data_27e97b095df2891efea318ec7a63a730
#
_entry.id   27e97b095df2891efea318ec7a63a730
#
_cell.length_a   1.000
_cell.length_b   1.000
_cell.length_c   1.000
_cell.angle_alpha   90.00
_cell.angle_beta   90.00
_cell.angle_gamma   90.00
#
_symmetry.space_group_name_H-M   'P 1'
#
loop_
_entity.id
_entity.type
_entity.pdbx_description
1 polymer ?
#
loop_
_entity_poly.entity_id
_entity_poly.type
_entity_poly.pdbx_seq_one_letter_code
_entity_poly.pdbx_strand_id
1 'polypeptide(L)'
;MSPSSSSPHAFRAIDVIRKKRDAIELSGEEIEGLVNGYTKGDIPDYQVSAWLMAVVLRGMTRPETAALTDAMLHSGEVLDLSSLRARKVDKHSTGGVGDKTSLVLAPLAAAAGVAVPMISGRGLGHTGGTLDKLEAIPGFNVNLPVVEFRRLLEVCGCAMIGQTAEIAPADRKLYALRDVTGTVESPYLICASIMSKKLAEGIDALVLDVKTGSGAFMKSEKDAAFLAELMVETGERMGKEVVALITDMDQPLGNMIGNALEVVEVVEVLRGAGPEDLRELCLELAGWMLHLGGVAKSVTEGKEKSARLIASGQALERFRQMVELQGGDPLIIDHANRLPKAQHTMQVQTNKSGYLGSMQCEHIGTACVILGGGRERKEDSVDPAVGIILHKKVGDRVDIGEPIATIYYNSEPKAERARQLVVASCEISESAPSKKRTLVHRVIGKSAGAD
;
A
#
# COMPACT_ATOMS: atom_id res chain seq x y z
N MET A 1 40.51 -46.06 -11.43
CA MET A 1 40.23 -44.62 -11.69
C MET A 1 39.04 -44.25 -10.90
N SER A 2 39.23 -43.58 -9.77
CA SER A 2 38.17 -43.09 -8.90
C SER A 2 37.55 -41.83 -9.51
N PRO A 3 36.23 -41.61 -9.44
CA PRO A 3 35.61 -40.40 -9.91
C PRO A 3 36.04 -39.24 -8.99
N SER A 4 36.55 -38.19 -9.63
CA SER A 4 36.93 -36.93 -8.98
C SER A 4 35.74 -36.34 -8.25
N SER A 5 35.86 -36.19 -6.93
CA SER A 5 34.97 -35.36 -6.12
C SER A 5 35.03 -33.92 -6.64
N SER A 6 33.99 -33.49 -7.32
CA SER A 6 33.82 -32.07 -7.66
C SER A 6 33.66 -31.31 -6.32
N SER A 7 34.70 -30.54 -5.99
CA SER A 7 34.63 -29.55 -4.91
C SER A 7 33.39 -28.66 -5.13
N PRO A 8 32.59 -28.38 -4.10
CA PRO A 8 31.50 -27.44 -4.26
C PRO A 8 32.09 -26.12 -4.74
N HIS A 9 31.68 -25.67 -5.93
CA HIS A 9 32.10 -24.36 -6.44
C HIS A 9 31.69 -23.30 -5.40
N ALA A 10 32.67 -22.62 -4.83
CA ALA A 10 32.42 -21.55 -3.89
C ALA A 10 31.50 -20.52 -4.58
N PHE A 11 30.40 -20.12 -3.91
CA PHE A 11 29.46 -19.13 -4.41
C PHE A 11 30.19 -17.84 -4.81
N ARG A 12 29.92 -17.35 -6.03
CA ARG A 12 30.50 -16.11 -6.53
C ARG A 12 29.41 -15.23 -7.12
N ALA A 13 29.15 -14.08 -6.50
CA ALA A 13 28.12 -13.14 -6.96
C ALA A 13 28.29 -12.72 -8.43
N ILE A 14 29.54 -12.60 -8.91
CA ILE A 14 29.84 -12.24 -10.31
C ILE A 14 29.30 -13.26 -11.31
N ASP A 15 29.26 -14.54 -10.97
CA ASP A 15 28.76 -15.58 -11.87
C ASP A 15 27.22 -15.53 -11.93
N VAL A 16 26.55 -15.25 -10.82
CA VAL A 16 25.10 -15.00 -10.75
C VAL A 16 24.72 -13.76 -11.57
N ILE A 17 25.49 -12.67 -11.46
CA ILE A 17 25.30 -11.44 -12.26
C ILE A 17 25.41 -11.75 -13.75
N ARG A 18 26.46 -12.49 -14.17
CA ARG A 18 26.66 -12.85 -15.58
C ARG A 18 25.54 -13.69 -16.13
N LYS A 19 25.10 -14.73 -15.39
CA LYS A 19 23.96 -15.57 -15.79
C LYS A 19 22.71 -14.71 -16.02
N LYS A 20 22.34 -13.86 -15.06
CA LYS A 20 21.15 -13.01 -15.20
C LYS A 20 21.27 -12.02 -16.36
N ARG A 21 22.46 -11.38 -16.51
CA ARG A 21 22.76 -10.50 -17.65
C ARG A 21 22.51 -11.18 -19.00
N ASP A 22 22.92 -12.44 -19.10
CA ASP A 22 22.85 -13.24 -20.33
C ASP A 22 21.50 -13.98 -20.48
N ALA A 23 20.50 -13.61 -19.67
CA ALA A 23 19.15 -14.17 -19.64
C ALA A 23 19.10 -15.68 -19.29
N ILE A 24 20.10 -16.17 -18.57
CA ILE A 24 20.13 -17.55 -18.05
C ILE A 24 19.37 -17.58 -16.72
N GLU A 25 18.46 -18.55 -16.56
CA GLU A 25 17.69 -18.75 -15.33
C GLU A 25 18.62 -19.11 -14.17
N LEU A 26 18.37 -18.46 -13.02
CA LEU A 26 19.11 -18.71 -11.78
C LEU A 26 18.44 -19.82 -10.98
N SER A 27 19.25 -20.66 -10.32
CA SER A 27 18.73 -21.59 -9.34
C SER A 27 18.31 -20.89 -8.04
N GLY A 28 17.45 -21.58 -7.25
CA GLY A 28 17.05 -21.06 -5.92
C GLY A 28 18.27 -20.86 -5.01
N GLU A 29 19.24 -21.78 -5.04
CA GLU A 29 20.49 -21.69 -4.25
C GLU A 29 21.35 -20.47 -4.65
N GLU A 30 21.41 -20.14 -5.94
CA GLU A 30 22.13 -18.95 -6.42
C GLU A 30 21.46 -17.65 -5.94
N ILE A 31 20.14 -17.60 -5.95
CA ILE A 31 19.37 -16.45 -5.46
C ILE A 31 19.50 -16.33 -3.94
N GLU A 32 19.35 -17.43 -3.22
CA GLU A 32 19.51 -17.48 -1.76
C GLU A 32 20.93 -17.05 -1.35
N GLY A 33 21.97 -17.58 -2.01
CA GLY A 33 23.35 -17.19 -1.77
C GLY A 33 23.60 -15.70 -1.98
N LEU A 34 23.02 -15.10 -3.03
CA LEU A 34 23.11 -13.66 -3.30
C LEU A 34 22.43 -12.84 -2.20
N VAL A 35 21.19 -13.18 -1.84
CA VAL A 35 20.40 -12.46 -0.83
C VAL A 35 21.06 -12.55 0.55
N ASN A 36 21.46 -13.76 0.97
CA ASN A 36 22.09 -13.98 2.26
C ASN A 36 23.47 -13.28 2.35
N GLY A 37 24.30 -13.38 1.31
CA GLY A 37 25.60 -12.73 1.25
C GLY A 37 25.47 -11.20 1.28
N TYR A 38 24.46 -10.66 0.57
CA TYR A 38 24.19 -9.22 0.62
C TYR A 38 23.70 -8.78 2.00
N THR A 39 22.78 -9.51 2.59
CA THR A 39 22.22 -9.19 3.89
C THR A 39 23.30 -9.16 4.98
N LYS A 40 24.22 -10.11 4.96
CA LYS A 40 25.37 -10.21 5.88
C LYS A 40 26.46 -9.16 5.61
N GLY A 41 26.47 -8.54 4.42
CA GLY A 41 27.50 -7.57 4.04
C GLY A 41 28.71 -8.18 3.32
N ASP A 42 28.68 -9.47 2.98
CA ASP A 42 29.74 -10.17 2.25
C ASP A 42 29.76 -9.77 0.76
N ILE A 43 28.62 -9.35 0.21
CA ILE A 43 28.47 -8.88 -1.17
C ILE A 43 28.23 -7.38 -1.16
N PRO A 44 29.07 -6.58 -1.87
CA PRO A 44 28.96 -5.13 -1.86
C PRO A 44 27.82 -4.61 -2.76
N ASP A 45 27.34 -3.40 -2.45
CA ASP A 45 26.23 -2.73 -3.13
C ASP A 45 26.38 -2.67 -4.65
N TYR A 46 27.60 -2.43 -5.17
CA TYR A 46 27.82 -2.33 -6.62
C TYR A 46 27.59 -3.64 -7.37
N GLN A 47 27.84 -4.79 -6.75
CA GLN A 47 27.52 -6.10 -7.35
C GLN A 47 26.01 -6.35 -7.34
N VAL A 48 25.34 -6.04 -6.24
CA VAL A 48 23.89 -6.20 -6.14
C VAL A 48 23.17 -5.22 -7.06
N SER A 49 23.65 -3.98 -7.19
CA SER A 49 23.09 -3.02 -8.16
C SER A 49 23.19 -3.54 -9.61
N ALA A 50 24.30 -4.16 -9.98
CA ALA A 50 24.47 -4.78 -11.30
C ALA A 50 23.48 -5.93 -11.52
N TRP A 51 23.25 -6.77 -10.49
CA TRP A 51 22.26 -7.85 -10.55
C TRP A 51 20.82 -7.30 -10.63
N LEU A 52 20.48 -6.31 -9.82
CA LEU A 52 19.15 -5.66 -9.85
C LEU A 52 18.86 -5.07 -11.23
N MET A 53 19.83 -4.39 -11.84
CA MET A 53 19.67 -3.84 -13.19
C MET A 53 19.53 -4.96 -14.24
N ALA A 54 20.26 -6.07 -14.09
CA ALA A 54 20.08 -7.23 -14.96
C ALA A 54 18.67 -7.82 -14.83
N VAL A 55 18.08 -7.87 -13.62
CA VAL A 55 16.69 -8.27 -13.40
C VAL A 55 15.71 -7.30 -14.07
N VAL A 56 15.94 -5.99 -13.97
CA VAL A 56 15.08 -4.99 -14.65
C VAL A 56 15.07 -5.20 -16.16
N LEU A 57 16.22 -5.43 -16.76
CA LEU A 57 16.38 -5.53 -18.22
C LEU A 57 15.97 -6.91 -18.78
N ARG A 58 16.11 -7.97 -18.01
CA ARG A 58 15.89 -9.37 -18.47
C ARG A 58 14.65 -10.03 -17.85
N GLY A 59 14.10 -9.44 -16.78
CA GLY A 59 13.05 -10.07 -16.01
C GLY A 59 13.53 -11.25 -15.17
N MET A 60 12.56 -11.90 -14.54
CA MET A 60 12.74 -13.16 -13.80
C MET A 60 11.66 -14.16 -14.23
N THR A 61 11.96 -15.45 -14.10
CA THR A 61 10.92 -16.48 -14.19
C THR A 61 10.08 -16.50 -12.91
N ARG A 62 8.92 -17.16 -12.95
CA ARG A 62 8.08 -17.35 -11.75
C ARG A 62 8.79 -18.12 -10.64
N PRO A 63 9.57 -19.21 -10.94
CA PRO A 63 10.41 -19.87 -9.94
C PRO A 63 11.48 -18.97 -9.33
N GLU A 64 12.18 -18.14 -10.14
CA GLU A 64 13.17 -17.19 -9.63
C GLU A 64 12.53 -16.16 -8.69
N THR A 65 11.35 -15.64 -9.04
CA THR A 65 10.64 -14.66 -8.20
C THR A 65 10.21 -15.29 -6.87
N ALA A 66 9.72 -16.52 -6.89
CA ALA A 66 9.38 -17.26 -5.68
C ALA A 66 10.61 -17.53 -4.81
N ALA A 67 11.74 -17.94 -5.40
CA ALA A 67 13.00 -18.15 -4.68
C ALA A 67 13.54 -16.86 -4.06
N LEU A 68 13.44 -15.72 -4.78
CA LEU A 68 13.80 -14.42 -4.23
C LEU A 68 12.92 -14.02 -3.05
N THR A 69 11.61 -14.23 -3.18
CA THR A 69 10.65 -13.97 -2.10
C THR A 69 10.97 -14.81 -0.87
N ASP A 70 11.23 -16.10 -1.06
CA ASP A 70 11.57 -17.04 0.01
C ASP A 70 12.86 -16.66 0.73
N ALA A 71 13.92 -16.37 -0.03
CA ALA A 71 15.20 -15.93 0.53
C ALA A 71 15.07 -14.61 1.32
N MET A 72 14.26 -13.66 0.85
CA MET A 72 13.99 -12.41 1.55
C MET A 72 13.12 -12.62 2.79
N LEU A 73 12.11 -13.48 2.72
CA LEU A 73 11.26 -13.88 3.85
C LEU A 73 12.10 -14.47 4.98
N HIS A 74 12.93 -15.45 4.67
CA HIS A 74 13.75 -16.17 5.66
C HIS A 74 15.07 -15.47 6.02
N SER A 75 15.30 -14.26 5.51
CA SER A 75 16.42 -13.43 5.95
C SER A 75 16.26 -12.89 7.38
N GLY A 76 15.06 -12.95 7.93
CA GLY A 76 14.69 -12.50 9.27
C GLY A 76 13.69 -13.41 9.94
N GLU A 77 12.97 -12.89 10.93
CA GLU A 77 11.94 -13.63 11.64
C GLU A 77 10.62 -13.69 10.85
N VAL A 78 9.98 -14.85 10.90
CA VAL A 78 8.57 -15.02 10.53
C VAL A 78 7.76 -15.06 11.82
N LEU A 79 6.74 -14.20 11.93
CA LEU A 79 5.96 -14.11 13.15
C LEU A 79 5.13 -15.39 13.36
N ASP A 80 5.31 -16.03 14.51
CA ASP A 80 4.43 -17.10 14.94
C ASP A 80 3.20 -16.50 15.65
N LEU A 81 2.07 -16.53 14.98
CA LEU A 81 0.76 -16.10 15.48
C LEU A 81 -0.19 -17.27 15.70
N SER A 82 0.32 -18.49 15.88
CA SER A 82 -0.47 -19.72 16.07
C SER A 82 -1.30 -19.70 17.37
N SER A 83 -0.91 -18.90 18.36
CA SER A 83 -1.68 -18.68 19.60
C SER A 83 -3.01 -17.95 19.36
N LEU A 84 -3.13 -17.19 18.27
CA LEU A 84 -4.37 -16.51 17.91
C LEU A 84 -5.37 -17.49 17.29
N ARG A 85 -6.55 -17.62 17.90
CA ARG A 85 -7.64 -18.49 17.37
C ARG A 85 -8.23 -17.94 16.08
N ALA A 86 -8.31 -16.62 15.96
CA ALA A 86 -8.81 -15.96 14.77
C ALA A 86 -7.87 -16.21 13.58
N ARG A 87 -8.45 -16.38 12.39
CA ARG A 87 -7.66 -16.44 11.16
C ARG A 87 -7.02 -15.09 10.87
N LYS A 88 -5.74 -15.12 10.47
CA LYS A 88 -4.94 -13.92 10.21
C LYS A 88 -5.05 -13.55 8.74
N VAL A 89 -5.71 -12.45 8.45
CA VAL A 89 -5.87 -11.93 7.08
C VAL A 89 -5.38 -10.51 7.03
N ASP A 90 -4.43 -10.24 6.15
CA ASP A 90 -3.97 -8.87 5.91
C ASP A 90 -4.38 -8.36 4.54
N LYS A 91 -4.25 -7.06 4.35
CA LYS A 91 -4.46 -6.37 3.07
C LYS A 91 -3.24 -5.54 2.72
N HIS A 92 -2.81 -5.62 1.46
CA HIS A 92 -1.75 -4.75 0.94
C HIS A 92 -2.20 -4.02 -0.31
N SER A 93 -1.84 -2.73 -0.41
CA SER A 93 -2.02 -1.92 -1.62
C SER A 93 -0.68 -1.69 -2.30
N THR A 94 -0.66 -1.66 -3.63
CA THR A 94 0.52 -1.26 -4.39
C THR A 94 0.80 0.24 -4.34
N GLY A 95 -0.05 1.00 -3.63
CA GLY A 95 0.09 2.44 -3.42
C GLY A 95 -0.71 3.28 -4.41
N GLY A 96 -1.21 4.40 -3.92
CA GLY A 96 -2.02 5.35 -4.70
C GLY A 96 -2.17 6.68 -3.97
N VAL A 97 -2.90 7.60 -4.60
CA VAL A 97 -3.19 8.93 -4.06
C VAL A 97 -4.49 8.89 -3.27
N GLY A 98 -4.45 9.30 -2.00
CA GLY A 98 -5.61 9.24 -1.11
C GLY A 98 -5.99 7.81 -0.69
N ASP A 99 -5.12 6.83 -0.87
CA ASP A 99 -5.37 5.45 -0.45
C ASP A 99 -5.19 5.31 1.07
N LYS A 100 -6.30 5.40 1.77
CA LYS A 100 -6.43 5.25 3.23
C LYS A 100 -7.19 3.99 3.63
N THR A 101 -7.49 3.11 2.68
CA THR A 101 -8.30 1.90 2.90
C THR A 101 -7.80 1.04 4.04
N SER A 102 -6.48 0.90 4.22
CA SER A 102 -5.88 0.11 5.30
C SER A 102 -6.32 0.56 6.70
N LEU A 103 -6.46 1.88 6.93
CA LEU A 103 -6.90 2.43 8.21
C LEU A 103 -8.38 2.11 8.51
N VAL A 104 -9.20 1.92 7.47
CA VAL A 104 -10.59 1.48 7.59
C VAL A 104 -10.66 -0.03 7.77
N LEU A 105 -9.90 -0.78 6.97
CA LEU A 105 -10.01 -2.23 6.86
C LEU A 105 -9.50 -2.97 8.10
N ALA A 106 -8.39 -2.53 8.70
CA ALA A 106 -7.82 -3.20 9.85
C ALA A 106 -8.82 -3.25 11.03
N PRO A 107 -9.38 -2.14 11.51
CA PRO A 107 -10.36 -2.17 12.59
C PRO A 107 -11.70 -2.81 12.17
N LEU A 108 -12.13 -2.65 10.93
CA LEU A 108 -13.37 -3.23 10.41
C LEU A 108 -13.31 -4.77 10.39
N ALA A 109 -12.25 -5.36 9.86
CA ALA A 109 -12.06 -6.80 9.85
C ALA A 109 -11.85 -7.38 11.26
N ALA A 110 -11.14 -6.65 12.13
CA ALA A 110 -10.98 -7.03 13.53
C ALA A 110 -12.32 -7.01 14.28
N ALA A 111 -13.18 -6.03 14.03
CA ALA A 111 -14.54 -5.98 14.60
C ALA A 111 -15.42 -7.17 14.13
N ALA A 112 -15.13 -7.73 12.95
CA ALA A 112 -15.78 -8.93 12.44
C ALA A 112 -15.23 -10.24 13.03
N GLY A 113 -14.07 -10.21 13.73
CA GLY A 113 -13.44 -11.39 14.32
C GLY A 113 -12.26 -11.96 13.52
N VAL A 114 -11.73 -11.22 12.55
CA VAL A 114 -10.49 -11.56 11.82
C VAL A 114 -9.31 -10.91 12.53
N ALA A 115 -8.16 -11.58 12.62
CA ALA A 115 -6.94 -10.95 13.12
C ALA A 115 -6.19 -10.27 11.96
N VAL A 116 -5.80 -9.00 12.15
CA VAL A 116 -5.12 -8.20 11.11
C VAL A 116 -3.75 -7.73 11.57
N PRO A 117 -2.67 -8.51 11.31
CA PRO A 117 -1.31 -8.17 11.71
C PRO A 117 -0.62 -7.30 10.66
N MET A 118 -1.03 -6.04 10.51
CA MET A 118 -0.64 -5.21 9.38
C MET A 118 0.73 -4.54 9.57
N ILE A 119 1.70 -4.92 8.75
CA ILE A 119 2.97 -4.21 8.61
C ILE A 119 2.92 -3.36 7.33
N SER A 120 3.04 -2.05 7.51
CA SER A 120 2.85 -1.06 6.45
C SER A 120 4.12 -0.27 6.16
N GLY A 121 4.08 0.49 5.06
CA GLY A 121 5.17 1.36 4.61
C GLY A 121 4.88 2.84 4.77
N ARG A 122 5.95 3.63 4.60
CA ARG A 122 5.89 5.09 4.42
C ARG A 122 5.55 5.43 2.97
N GLY A 123 5.18 6.67 2.72
CA GLY A 123 4.93 7.19 1.39
C GLY A 123 6.17 7.14 0.50
N LEU A 124 5.96 6.81 -0.77
CA LEU A 124 6.97 6.75 -1.81
C LEU A 124 6.52 7.54 -3.04
N GLY A 125 7.40 8.43 -3.53
CA GLY A 125 7.10 9.27 -4.68
C GLY A 125 5.83 10.10 -4.44
N HIS A 126 4.88 10.02 -5.36
CA HIS A 126 3.61 10.74 -5.29
C HIS A 126 2.53 10.07 -4.42
N THR A 127 2.81 8.88 -3.85
CA THR A 127 1.84 8.13 -3.05
C THR A 127 1.92 8.46 -1.56
N GLY A 128 0.78 8.45 -0.86
CA GLY A 128 0.73 8.64 0.60
C GLY A 128 1.04 7.34 1.36
N GLY A 129 1.82 7.44 2.44
CA GLY A 129 2.16 6.30 3.29
C GLY A 129 1.15 6.02 4.39
N THR A 130 0.85 4.75 4.64
CA THR A 130 -0.02 4.35 5.75
C THR A 130 0.53 4.78 7.10
N LEU A 131 1.85 4.62 7.31
CA LEU A 131 2.50 5.02 8.55
C LEU A 131 2.48 6.53 8.77
N ASP A 132 2.69 7.31 7.70
CA ASP A 132 2.69 8.77 7.79
C ASP A 132 1.29 9.31 8.19
N LYS A 133 0.22 8.63 7.78
CA LYS A 133 -1.16 8.94 8.20
C LYS A 133 -1.40 8.60 9.67
N LEU A 134 -0.93 7.44 10.13
CA LEU A 134 -1.05 7.04 11.53
C LEU A 134 -0.24 7.95 12.46
N GLU A 135 0.95 8.37 12.05
CA GLU A 135 1.79 9.32 12.79
C GLU A 135 1.19 10.75 12.85
N ALA A 136 0.21 11.06 11.99
CA ALA A 136 -0.57 12.30 12.11
C ALA A 136 -1.51 12.29 13.33
N ILE A 137 -1.83 11.12 13.87
CA ILE A 137 -2.58 10.98 15.12
C ILE A 137 -1.61 11.26 16.27
N PRO A 138 -1.85 12.29 17.11
CA PRO A 138 -0.92 12.64 18.20
C PRO A 138 -0.64 11.45 19.11
N GLY A 139 0.66 11.13 19.29
CA GLY A 139 1.12 10.05 20.16
C GLY A 139 1.10 8.64 19.55
N PHE A 140 0.51 8.44 18.38
CA PHE A 140 0.43 7.10 17.76
C PHE A 140 1.82 6.53 17.46
N ASN A 141 2.10 5.33 17.99
CA ASN A 141 3.40 4.68 17.83
C ASN A 141 3.33 3.56 16.78
N VAL A 142 3.99 3.77 15.65
CA VAL A 142 4.14 2.78 14.56
C VAL A 142 5.37 1.89 14.73
N ASN A 143 6.23 2.14 15.73
CA ASN A 143 7.50 1.43 15.95
C ASN A 143 7.41 0.54 17.20
N LEU A 144 6.45 -0.37 17.22
CA LEU A 144 6.28 -1.29 18.34
C LEU A 144 7.20 -2.52 18.21
N PRO A 145 7.74 -3.02 19.33
CA PRO A 145 8.42 -4.32 19.36
C PRO A 145 7.43 -5.46 19.01
N VAL A 146 7.94 -6.55 18.45
CA VAL A 146 7.14 -7.73 18.06
C VAL A 146 6.28 -8.27 19.21
N VAL A 147 6.81 -8.28 20.45
CA VAL A 147 6.07 -8.76 21.63
C VAL A 147 4.82 -7.91 21.88
N GLU A 148 4.96 -6.57 21.81
CA GLU A 148 3.83 -5.66 21.99
C GLU A 148 2.83 -5.76 20.83
N PHE A 149 3.34 -5.88 19.61
CA PHE A 149 2.50 -6.12 18.44
C PHE A 149 1.61 -7.36 18.58
N ARG A 150 2.17 -8.50 19.06
CA ARG A 150 1.39 -9.72 19.36
C ARG A 150 0.33 -9.47 20.43
N ARG A 151 0.70 -8.82 21.53
CA ARG A 151 -0.24 -8.47 22.61
C ARG A 151 -1.42 -7.64 22.08
N LEU A 152 -1.17 -6.69 21.19
CA LEU A 152 -2.24 -5.89 20.59
C LEU A 152 -3.17 -6.73 19.72
N LEU A 153 -2.65 -7.67 18.96
CA LEU A 153 -3.47 -8.59 18.16
C LEU A 153 -4.37 -9.47 19.04
N GLU A 154 -3.88 -9.90 20.22
CA GLU A 154 -4.68 -10.66 21.19
C GLU A 154 -5.80 -9.82 21.81
N VAL A 155 -5.55 -8.56 22.11
CA VAL A 155 -6.50 -7.66 22.80
C VAL A 155 -7.47 -6.99 21.82
N CYS A 156 -6.95 -6.47 20.71
CA CYS A 156 -7.68 -5.65 19.76
C CYS A 156 -8.08 -6.38 18.47
N GLY A 157 -7.39 -7.45 18.12
CA GLY A 157 -7.56 -8.15 16.85
C GLY A 157 -6.89 -7.46 15.66
N CYS A 158 -6.40 -6.24 15.80
CA CYS A 158 -5.60 -5.56 14.80
C CYS A 158 -4.51 -4.70 15.42
N ALA A 159 -3.42 -4.54 14.69
CA ALA A 159 -2.35 -3.58 14.97
C ALA A 159 -1.67 -3.20 13.65
N MET A 160 -1.17 -1.96 13.58
CA MET A 160 -0.55 -1.40 12.38
C MET A 160 0.81 -0.82 12.74
N ILE A 161 1.89 -1.45 12.23
CA ILE A 161 3.27 -1.05 12.53
C ILE A 161 4.12 -0.88 11.27
N GLY A 162 5.26 -0.25 11.42
CA GLY A 162 6.33 -0.27 10.41
C GLY A 162 7.11 -1.56 10.42
N GLN A 163 7.90 -1.78 9.37
CA GLN A 163 8.83 -2.91 9.30
C GLN A 163 9.88 -2.79 10.41
N THR A 164 10.02 -3.83 11.22
CA THR A 164 11.06 -3.91 12.25
C THR A 164 12.41 -4.36 11.68
N ALA A 165 13.46 -4.34 12.49
CA ALA A 165 14.78 -4.79 12.06
C ALA A 165 14.84 -6.30 11.80
N GLU A 166 13.97 -7.04 12.49
CA GLU A 166 13.92 -8.51 12.49
C GLU A 166 13.10 -9.05 11.32
N ILE A 167 12.16 -8.27 10.76
CA ILE A 167 11.23 -8.71 9.71
C ILE A 167 11.81 -8.38 8.34
N ALA A 168 12.08 -9.43 7.53
CA ALA A 168 12.59 -9.34 6.17
C ALA A 168 13.74 -8.29 6.00
N PRO A 169 14.83 -8.36 6.77
CA PRO A 169 15.93 -7.38 6.70
C PRO A 169 16.59 -7.28 5.33
N ALA A 170 16.59 -8.37 4.55
CA ALA A 170 17.05 -8.36 3.16
C ALA A 170 16.23 -7.39 2.31
N ASP A 171 14.89 -7.36 2.47
CA ASP A 171 14.03 -6.42 1.74
C ASP A 171 14.40 -4.97 2.06
N ARG A 172 14.56 -4.64 3.34
CA ARG A 172 14.91 -3.28 3.75
C ARG A 172 16.20 -2.80 3.08
N LYS A 173 17.22 -3.68 3.02
CA LYS A 173 18.52 -3.35 2.42
C LYS A 173 18.45 -3.27 0.89
N LEU A 174 17.77 -4.25 0.26
CA LEU A 174 17.56 -4.27 -1.20
C LEU A 174 16.72 -3.08 -1.65
N TYR A 175 15.64 -2.75 -0.92
CA TYR A 175 14.77 -1.64 -1.28
C TYR A 175 15.50 -0.28 -1.20
N ALA A 176 16.30 -0.06 -0.15
CA ALA A 176 17.11 1.14 -0.03
C ALA A 176 18.12 1.31 -1.19
N LEU A 177 18.67 0.18 -1.70
CA LEU A 177 19.55 0.20 -2.87
C LEU A 177 18.75 0.45 -4.17
N ARG A 178 17.57 -0.16 -4.31
CA ARG A 178 16.72 0.02 -5.50
C ARG A 178 16.26 1.46 -5.67
N ASP A 179 15.95 2.14 -4.58
CA ASP A 179 15.49 3.53 -4.56
C ASP A 179 16.49 4.51 -5.22
N VAL A 180 17.79 4.22 -5.11
CA VAL A 180 18.86 5.07 -5.65
C VAL A 180 19.52 4.54 -6.94
N THR A 181 19.04 3.39 -7.45
CA THR A 181 19.63 2.74 -8.63
C THR A 181 18.70 2.61 -9.83
N GLY A 182 17.48 3.19 -9.74
CA GLY A 182 16.47 3.14 -10.82
C GLY A 182 15.98 1.72 -11.09
N THR A 183 15.79 0.91 -10.04
CA THR A 183 15.37 -0.48 -10.17
C THR A 183 14.08 -0.81 -9.38
N VAL A 184 13.32 0.23 -8.98
CA VAL A 184 12.09 0.05 -8.20
C VAL A 184 10.96 -0.56 -9.02
N GLU A 185 10.78 -0.16 -10.28
CA GLU A 185 9.59 -0.46 -11.08
C GLU A 185 9.50 -1.91 -11.62
N SER A 186 10.51 -2.74 -11.39
CA SER A 186 10.47 -4.13 -11.83
C SER A 186 9.35 -4.92 -11.12
N PRO A 187 8.38 -5.52 -11.83
CA PRO A 187 7.26 -6.23 -11.22
C PRO A 187 7.73 -7.44 -10.38
N TYR A 188 8.81 -8.08 -10.76
CA TYR A 188 9.40 -9.20 -10.03
C TYR A 188 9.98 -8.75 -8.68
N LEU A 189 10.70 -7.63 -8.67
CA LEU A 189 11.28 -7.05 -7.46
C LEU A 189 10.20 -6.43 -6.55
N ILE A 190 9.14 -5.87 -7.14
CA ILE A 190 7.96 -5.39 -6.40
C ILE A 190 7.26 -6.57 -5.73
N CYS A 191 7.01 -7.65 -6.48
CA CYS A 191 6.39 -8.86 -5.95
C CYS A 191 7.18 -9.41 -4.76
N ALA A 192 8.49 -9.65 -4.92
CA ALA A 192 9.33 -10.20 -3.85
C ALA A 192 9.37 -9.29 -2.61
N SER A 193 9.45 -7.97 -2.81
CA SER A 193 9.46 -6.99 -1.73
C SER A 193 8.13 -6.97 -0.94
N ILE A 194 7.00 -7.00 -1.63
CA ILE A 194 5.68 -7.03 -0.98
C ILE A 194 5.46 -8.36 -0.27
N MET A 195 5.62 -9.46 -1.01
CA MET A 195 5.26 -10.79 -0.52
C MET A 195 6.16 -11.25 0.63
N SER A 196 7.45 -10.97 0.61
CA SER A 196 8.34 -11.35 1.72
C SER A 196 7.91 -10.72 3.05
N LYS A 197 7.50 -9.45 3.06
CA LYS A 197 7.00 -8.78 4.27
C LYS A 197 5.65 -9.34 4.71
N LYS A 198 4.71 -9.50 3.77
CA LYS A 198 3.37 -9.99 4.07
C LYS A 198 3.36 -11.43 4.59
N LEU A 199 4.22 -12.27 4.04
CA LEU A 199 4.38 -13.64 4.53
C LEU A 199 5.07 -13.69 5.90
N ALA A 200 6.02 -12.78 6.16
CA ALA A 200 6.71 -12.67 7.45
C ALA A 200 5.78 -12.26 8.61
N GLU A 201 4.62 -11.65 8.32
CA GLU A 201 3.58 -11.31 9.31
C GLU A 201 2.89 -12.54 9.92
N GLY A 202 3.14 -13.75 9.42
CA GLY A 202 2.49 -14.97 9.90
C GLY A 202 1.01 -15.09 9.51
N ILE A 203 0.61 -14.48 8.39
CA ILE A 203 -0.77 -14.49 7.88
C ILE A 203 -1.19 -15.86 7.34
N ASP A 204 -2.50 -16.11 7.34
CA ASP A 204 -3.13 -17.27 6.68
C ASP A 204 -3.60 -16.92 5.27
N ALA A 205 -4.05 -15.67 5.06
CA ALA A 205 -4.53 -15.19 3.78
C ALA A 205 -4.20 -13.70 3.55
N LEU A 206 -4.21 -13.27 2.28
CA LEU A 206 -3.86 -11.92 1.86
C LEU A 206 -4.83 -11.41 0.79
N VAL A 207 -5.32 -10.18 0.99
CA VAL A 207 -6.05 -9.43 -0.03
C VAL A 207 -5.12 -8.35 -0.60
N LEU A 208 -4.87 -8.41 -1.90
CA LEU A 208 -4.04 -7.45 -2.61
C LEU A 208 -4.93 -6.43 -3.36
N ASP A 209 -4.66 -5.17 -3.16
CA ASP A 209 -5.28 -4.05 -3.87
C ASP A 209 -4.26 -3.48 -4.86
N VAL A 210 -4.29 -4.01 -6.10
CA VAL A 210 -3.34 -3.66 -7.15
C VAL A 210 -3.89 -2.49 -7.96
N LYS A 211 -3.34 -1.31 -7.69
CA LYS A 211 -3.76 -0.07 -8.33
C LYS A 211 -3.29 0.03 -9.78
N THR A 212 -4.18 0.52 -10.66
CA THR A 212 -3.87 0.87 -12.06
C THR A 212 -4.39 2.25 -12.42
N GLY A 213 -3.73 2.94 -13.34
CA GLY A 213 -4.10 4.28 -13.79
C GLY A 213 -3.04 5.35 -13.52
N SER A 214 -3.39 6.60 -13.78
CA SER A 214 -2.46 7.74 -13.74
C SER A 214 -1.80 7.97 -12.37
N GLY A 215 -2.48 7.63 -11.27
CA GLY A 215 -1.98 7.75 -9.90
C GLY A 215 -1.33 6.49 -9.33
N ALA A 216 -1.22 5.41 -10.10
CA ALA A 216 -0.62 4.15 -9.70
C ALA A 216 0.80 3.98 -10.26
N PHE A 217 1.57 3.04 -9.71
CA PHE A 217 2.84 2.60 -10.31
C PHE A 217 2.60 1.81 -11.60
N MET A 218 1.58 0.93 -11.61
CA MET A 218 1.17 0.19 -12.81
C MET A 218 0.22 1.08 -13.62
N LYS A 219 0.72 1.64 -14.74
CA LYS A 219 -0.03 2.59 -15.56
C LYS A 219 -1.10 1.91 -16.43
N SER A 220 -0.94 0.63 -16.73
CA SER A 220 -1.92 -0.14 -17.52
C SER A 220 -2.53 -1.29 -16.72
N GLU A 221 -3.79 -1.63 -17.04
CA GLU A 221 -4.45 -2.80 -16.44
C GLU A 221 -3.69 -4.10 -16.74
N LYS A 222 -3.04 -4.19 -17.91
CA LYS A 222 -2.22 -5.35 -18.30
C LYS A 222 -1.03 -5.54 -17.36
N ASP A 223 -0.31 -4.45 -17.02
CA ASP A 223 0.84 -4.53 -16.12
C ASP A 223 0.40 -4.80 -14.69
N ALA A 224 -0.73 -4.21 -14.27
CA ALA A 224 -1.35 -4.48 -12.98
C ALA A 224 -1.79 -5.96 -12.87
N ALA A 225 -2.40 -6.53 -13.92
CA ALA A 225 -2.80 -7.92 -13.97
C ALA A 225 -1.57 -8.86 -13.87
N PHE A 226 -0.52 -8.57 -14.60
CA PHE A 226 0.72 -9.35 -14.55
C PHE A 226 1.32 -9.36 -13.14
N LEU A 227 1.41 -8.20 -12.47
CA LEU A 227 1.90 -8.10 -11.10
C LEU A 227 0.97 -8.84 -10.13
N ALA A 228 -0.33 -8.69 -10.27
CA ALA A 228 -1.33 -9.37 -9.44
C ALA A 228 -1.21 -10.90 -9.55
N GLU A 229 -1.15 -11.44 -10.78
CA GLU A 229 -0.96 -12.87 -11.04
C GLU A 229 0.34 -13.39 -10.41
N LEU A 230 1.44 -12.64 -10.55
CA LEU A 230 2.73 -13.00 -9.99
C LEU A 230 2.70 -13.06 -8.46
N MET A 231 2.04 -12.09 -7.79
CA MET A 231 1.89 -12.08 -6.34
C MET A 231 0.96 -13.19 -5.83
N VAL A 232 -0.16 -13.43 -6.51
CA VAL A 232 -1.09 -14.52 -6.15
C VAL A 232 -0.37 -15.87 -6.23
N GLU A 233 0.28 -16.17 -7.34
CA GLU A 233 1.02 -17.42 -7.51
C GLU A 233 2.16 -17.58 -6.50
N THR A 234 2.88 -16.49 -6.20
CA THR A 234 3.95 -16.53 -5.19
C THR A 234 3.38 -16.87 -3.82
N GLY A 235 2.28 -16.24 -3.41
CA GLY A 235 1.62 -16.54 -2.14
C GLY A 235 1.06 -17.96 -2.06
N GLU A 236 0.43 -18.45 -3.14
CA GLU A 236 -0.07 -19.83 -3.21
C GLU A 236 1.05 -20.87 -3.11
N ARG A 237 2.20 -20.63 -3.75
CA ARG A 237 3.40 -21.48 -3.63
C ARG A 237 3.93 -21.53 -2.19
N MET A 238 3.76 -20.46 -1.43
CA MET A 238 4.08 -20.38 0.00
C MET A 238 2.95 -20.87 0.92
N GLY A 239 1.93 -21.54 0.36
CA GLY A 239 0.82 -22.14 1.12
C GLY A 239 -0.18 -21.15 1.70
N LYS A 240 -0.29 -19.95 1.13
CA LYS A 240 -1.24 -18.90 1.56
C LYS A 240 -2.38 -18.74 0.57
N GLU A 241 -3.56 -18.38 1.08
CA GLU A 241 -4.68 -17.98 0.24
C GLU A 241 -4.52 -16.51 -0.13
N VAL A 242 -4.40 -16.21 -1.43
CA VAL A 242 -4.18 -14.85 -1.92
C VAL A 242 -5.21 -14.51 -2.98
N VAL A 243 -5.83 -13.34 -2.83
CA VAL A 243 -6.72 -12.73 -3.82
C VAL A 243 -6.23 -11.32 -4.13
N ALA A 244 -6.20 -10.96 -5.42
CA ALA A 244 -5.82 -9.64 -5.89
C ALA A 244 -6.99 -8.98 -6.62
N LEU A 245 -7.29 -7.74 -6.26
CA LEU A 245 -8.24 -6.88 -6.94
C LEU A 245 -7.45 -5.83 -7.72
N ILE A 246 -7.71 -5.71 -9.03
CA ILE A 246 -7.18 -4.62 -9.84
C ILE A 246 -8.14 -3.46 -9.70
N THR A 247 -7.67 -2.34 -9.15
CA THR A 247 -8.52 -1.20 -8.81
C THR A 247 -8.04 0.09 -9.46
N ASP A 248 -8.99 0.97 -9.75
CA ASP A 248 -8.75 2.19 -10.48
C ASP A 248 -8.09 3.29 -9.63
N MET A 249 -7.09 3.96 -10.21
CA MET A 249 -6.39 5.11 -9.63
C MET A 249 -6.21 6.24 -10.65
N ASP A 250 -7.17 6.44 -11.55
CA ASP A 250 -7.20 7.57 -12.49
C ASP A 250 -7.73 8.87 -11.86
N GLN A 251 -8.15 8.82 -10.63
CA GLN A 251 -8.36 9.97 -9.74
C GLN A 251 -8.05 9.55 -8.30
N PRO A 252 -7.77 10.50 -7.39
CA PRO A 252 -7.57 10.19 -5.97
C PRO A 252 -8.76 9.44 -5.38
N LEU A 253 -8.47 8.49 -4.48
CA LEU A 253 -9.50 7.76 -3.75
C LEU A 253 -10.01 8.60 -2.57
N GLY A 254 -11.33 8.77 -2.49
CA GLY A 254 -11.92 9.75 -1.58
C GLY A 254 -11.63 11.19 -2.03
N ASN A 255 -11.88 12.13 -1.15
CA ASN A 255 -11.76 13.56 -1.44
C ASN A 255 -10.57 14.22 -0.76
N MET A 256 -10.08 13.65 0.34
CA MET A 256 -9.01 14.22 1.16
C MET A 256 -7.67 13.53 0.85
N ILE A 257 -6.65 14.33 0.54
CA ILE A 257 -5.29 13.91 0.24
C ILE A 257 -4.34 14.66 1.18
N GLY A 258 -3.57 13.93 1.98
CA GLY A 258 -2.70 14.45 3.02
C GLY A 258 -2.93 13.73 4.35
N ASN A 259 -1.91 13.68 5.22
CA ASN A 259 -1.89 12.70 6.31
C ASN A 259 -3.04 12.89 7.32
N ALA A 260 -3.14 14.05 7.98
CA ALA A 260 -4.21 14.33 8.94
C ALA A 260 -5.59 14.40 8.27
N LEU A 261 -5.69 14.97 7.07
CA LEU A 261 -6.94 15.03 6.31
C LEU A 261 -7.46 13.62 5.99
N GLU A 262 -6.58 12.72 5.61
CA GLU A 262 -6.98 11.33 5.31
C GLU A 262 -7.45 10.59 6.58
N VAL A 263 -6.91 10.88 7.76
CA VAL A 263 -7.42 10.35 9.04
C VAL A 263 -8.83 10.87 9.33
N VAL A 264 -9.11 12.14 9.04
CA VAL A 264 -10.48 12.69 9.14
C VAL A 264 -11.45 11.89 8.28
N GLU A 265 -11.10 11.66 7.02
CA GLU A 265 -11.96 10.93 6.07
C GLU A 265 -12.13 9.44 6.46
N VAL A 266 -11.10 8.81 7.06
CA VAL A 266 -11.21 7.46 7.65
C VAL A 266 -12.29 7.43 8.75
N VAL A 267 -12.27 8.41 9.66
CA VAL A 267 -13.28 8.50 10.73
C VAL A 267 -14.67 8.72 10.15
N GLU A 268 -14.82 9.53 9.10
CA GLU A 268 -16.09 9.73 8.40
C GLU A 268 -16.60 8.41 7.79
N VAL A 269 -15.76 7.64 7.12
CA VAL A 269 -16.13 6.33 6.54
C VAL A 269 -16.55 5.36 7.64
N LEU A 270 -15.81 5.28 8.74
CA LEU A 270 -16.14 4.41 9.88
C LEU A 270 -17.42 4.83 10.62
N ARG A 271 -17.88 6.09 10.44
CA ARG A 271 -19.19 6.59 10.89
C ARG A 271 -20.33 6.30 9.91
N GLY A 272 -20.04 5.69 8.77
CA GLY A 272 -21.02 5.43 7.72
C GLY A 272 -21.25 6.59 6.75
N ALA A 273 -20.43 7.65 6.86
CA ALA A 273 -20.40 8.81 5.96
C ALA A 273 -19.20 8.71 4.99
N GLY A 274 -18.72 9.84 4.48
CA GLY A 274 -17.55 9.91 3.59
C GLY A 274 -17.86 9.59 2.13
N PRO A 275 -16.86 9.71 1.24
CA PRO A 275 -17.01 9.54 -0.19
C PRO A 275 -17.44 8.13 -0.60
N GLU A 276 -18.31 8.07 -1.62
CA GLU A 276 -18.91 6.81 -2.09
C GLU A 276 -17.84 5.83 -2.61
N ASP A 277 -16.89 6.32 -3.42
CA ASP A 277 -15.82 5.50 -4.02
C ASP A 277 -14.94 4.86 -2.94
N LEU A 278 -14.60 5.59 -1.89
CA LEU A 278 -13.80 5.08 -0.77
C LEU A 278 -14.58 4.03 0.02
N ARG A 279 -15.86 4.31 0.31
CA ARG A 279 -16.71 3.36 1.04
C ARG A 279 -16.94 2.08 0.25
N GLU A 280 -17.25 2.19 -1.05
CA GLU A 280 -17.45 1.05 -1.94
C GLU A 280 -16.21 0.16 -1.98
N LEU A 281 -15.03 0.75 -2.19
CA LEU A 281 -13.78 -0.01 -2.22
C LEU A 281 -13.47 -0.67 -0.86
N CYS A 282 -13.69 0.05 0.25
CA CYS A 282 -13.51 -0.53 1.59
C CYS A 282 -14.45 -1.72 1.84
N LEU A 283 -15.71 -1.65 1.42
CA LEU A 283 -16.65 -2.75 1.56
C LEU A 283 -16.25 -3.95 0.69
N GLU A 284 -15.79 -3.71 -0.53
CA GLU A 284 -15.32 -4.77 -1.43
C GLU A 284 -14.11 -5.50 -0.84
N LEU A 285 -13.07 -4.78 -0.45
CA LEU A 285 -11.87 -5.34 0.16
C LEU A 285 -12.18 -6.04 1.49
N ALA A 286 -13.03 -5.45 2.34
CA ALA A 286 -13.47 -6.05 3.59
C ALA A 286 -14.26 -7.34 3.35
N GLY A 287 -15.12 -7.37 2.33
CA GLY A 287 -15.84 -8.58 1.92
C GLY A 287 -14.90 -9.75 1.68
N TRP A 288 -13.84 -9.52 0.93
CA TRP A 288 -12.78 -10.51 0.68
C TRP A 288 -12.02 -10.88 1.96
N MET A 289 -11.65 -9.91 2.79
CA MET A 289 -10.96 -10.20 4.07
C MET A 289 -11.82 -11.06 4.99
N LEU A 290 -13.13 -10.79 5.08
CA LEU A 290 -14.03 -11.55 5.93
C LEU A 290 -14.29 -12.96 5.37
N HIS A 291 -14.39 -13.09 4.05
CA HIS A 291 -14.54 -14.39 3.39
C HIS A 291 -13.29 -15.27 3.61
N LEU A 292 -12.11 -14.77 3.29
CA LEU A 292 -10.85 -15.46 3.53
C LEU A 292 -10.57 -15.70 5.01
N GLY A 293 -11.08 -14.85 5.88
CA GLY A 293 -11.05 -14.99 7.33
C GLY A 293 -12.01 -16.06 7.89
N GLY A 294 -12.85 -16.66 7.04
CA GLY A 294 -13.83 -17.69 7.41
C GLY A 294 -14.98 -17.17 8.28
N VAL A 295 -15.17 -15.84 8.38
CA VAL A 295 -16.25 -15.20 9.16
C VAL A 295 -17.43 -14.77 8.28
N ALA A 296 -17.33 -14.98 6.97
CA ALA A 296 -18.40 -14.86 5.98
C ALA A 296 -18.29 -16.00 4.96
N LYS A 297 -19.44 -16.54 4.50
CA LYS A 297 -19.48 -17.66 3.54
C LYS A 297 -19.16 -17.22 2.13
N SER A 298 -19.44 -15.96 1.78
CA SER A 298 -19.15 -15.35 0.49
C SER A 298 -18.67 -13.91 0.67
N VAL A 299 -18.13 -13.32 -0.39
CA VAL A 299 -17.74 -11.91 -0.42
C VAL A 299 -18.95 -11.01 -0.22
N THR A 300 -20.10 -11.34 -0.81
CA THR A 300 -21.36 -10.61 -0.65
C THR A 300 -21.80 -10.58 0.81
N GLU A 301 -21.81 -11.72 1.51
CA GLU A 301 -22.11 -11.77 2.95
C GLU A 301 -21.10 -10.95 3.76
N GLY A 302 -19.82 -11.01 3.37
CA GLY A 302 -18.74 -10.22 3.98
C GLY A 302 -18.97 -8.72 3.85
N LYS A 303 -19.38 -8.24 2.67
CA LYS A 303 -19.74 -6.84 2.41
C LYS A 303 -20.92 -6.40 3.27
N GLU A 304 -21.99 -7.18 3.33
CA GLU A 304 -23.17 -6.90 4.17
C GLU A 304 -22.82 -6.85 5.66
N LYS A 305 -21.99 -7.80 6.13
CA LYS A 305 -21.52 -7.82 7.52
C LYS A 305 -20.69 -6.58 7.83
N SER A 306 -19.79 -6.19 6.93
CA SER A 306 -18.97 -4.99 7.04
C SER A 306 -19.83 -3.72 7.10
N ALA A 307 -20.83 -3.59 6.24
CA ALA A 307 -21.76 -2.47 6.26
C ALA A 307 -22.52 -2.38 7.60
N ARG A 308 -22.97 -3.52 8.17
CA ARG A 308 -23.61 -3.56 9.49
C ARG A 308 -22.66 -3.14 10.62
N LEU A 309 -21.40 -3.55 10.58
CA LEU A 309 -20.40 -3.18 11.59
C LEU A 309 -20.06 -1.68 11.56
N ILE A 310 -20.06 -1.07 10.38
CA ILE A 310 -19.93 0.38 10.22
C ILE A 310 -21.18 1.06 10.78
N ALA A 311 -22.39 0.67 10.35
CA ALA A 311 -23.64 1.28 10.76
C ALA A 311 -23.90 1.19 12.28
N SER A 312 -23.44 0.13 12.93
CA SER A 312 -23.55 -0.05 14.39
C SER A 312 -22.47 0.66 15.20
N GLY A 313 -21.46 1.27 14.55
CA GLY A 313 -20.32 1.92 15.20
C GLY A 313 -19.25 0.97 15.75
N GLN A 314 -19.41 -0.35 15.60
CA GLN A 314 -18.44 -1.32 16.12
C GLN A 314 -17.06 -1.21 15.45
N ALA A 315 -17.03 -0.91 14.15
CA ALA A 315 -15.77 -0.69 13.42
C ALA A 315 -15.05 0.58 13.91
N LEU A 316 -15.80 1.66 14.17
CA LEU A 316 -15.27 2.91 14.72
C LEU A 316 -14.72 2.72 16.12
N GLU A 317 -15.43 2.00 16.98
CA GLU A 317 -14.96 1.70 18.33
C GLU A 317 -13.70 0.84 18.33
N ARG A 318 -13.59 -0.10 17.39
CA ARG A 318 -12.37 -0.88 17.19
C ARG A 318 -11.19 -0.01 16.74
N PHE A 319 -11.43 0.98 15.88
CA PHE A 319 -10.43 1.97 15.49
C PHE A 319 -9.98 2.80 16.70
N ARG A 320 -10.92 3.27 17.54
CA ARG A 320 -10.63 3.97 18.80
C ARG A 320 -9.72 3.15 19.70
N GLN A 321 -10.05 1.89 19.91
CA GLN A 321 -9.28 0.97 20.74
C GLN A 321 -7.87 0.75 20.18
N MET A 322 -7.72 0.58 18.85
CA MET A 322 -6.41 0.45 18.21
C MET A 322 -5.57 1.71 18.41
N VAL A 323 -6.17 2.90 18.20
CA VAL A 323 -5.49 4.19 18.40
C VAL A 323 -4.97 4.31 19.84
N GLU A 324 -5.83 4.07 20.83
CA GLU A 324 -5.47 4.16 22.26
C GLU A 324 -4.37 3.17 22.64
N LEU A 325 -4.50 1.90 22.22
CA LEU A 325 -3.53 0.85 22.53
C LEU A 325 -2.17 1.06 21.88
N GLN A 326 -2.12 1.79 20.75
CA GLN A 326 -0.85 2.20 20.11
C GLN A 326 -0.37 3.58 20.57
N GLY A 327 -0.90 4.11 21.68
CA GLY A 327 -0.45 5.35 22.32
C GLY A 327 -0.99 6.64 21.69
N GLY A 328 -1.85 6.52 20.68
CA GLY A 328 -2.49 7.66 20.00
C GLY A 328 -3.61 8.28 20.85
N ASP A 329 -3.92 9.54 20.55
CA ASP A 329 -5.04 10.24 21.19
C ASP A 329 -6.39 9.77 20.64
N PRO A 330 -7.19 8.96 21.37
CA PRO A 330 -8.45 8.45 20.87
C PRO A 330 -9.53 9.53 20.72
N LEU A 331 -9.34 10.70 21.33
CA LEU A 331 -10.29 11.81 21.24
C LEU A 331 -10.34 12.45 19.85
N ILE A 332 -9.35 12.17 18.97
CA ILE A 332 -9.38 12.63 17.56
C ILE A 332 -10.65 12.14 16.85
N ILE A 333 -11.19 11.03 17.28
CA ILE A 333 -12.38 10.44 16.70
C ILE A 333 -13.58 11.36 16.88
N ASP A 334 -13.79 11.92 18.05
CA ASP A 334 -14.91 12.82 18.32
C ASP A 334 -14.57 14.29 18.04
N HIS A 335 -13.29 14.62 18.07
CA HIS A 335 -12.74 15.96 17.98
C HIS A 335 -11.63 16.04 16.93
N ALA A 336 -11.98 16.06 15.63
CA ALA A 336 -11.04 16.16 14.52
C ALA A 336 -10.11 17.39 14.60
N ASN A 337 -10.49 18.41 15.39
CA ASN A 337 -9.66 19.58 15.65
C ASN A 337 -8.41 19.30 16.50
N ARG A 338 -8.27 18.12 17.04
CA ARG A 338 -7.05 17.64 17.75
C ARG A 338 -5.97 17.13 16.80
N LEU A 339 -6.32 16.82 15.56
CA LEU A 339 -5.35 16.50 14.51
C LEU A 339 -4.58 17.76 14.08
N PRO A 340 -3.36 17.62 13.57
CA PRO A 340 -2.58 18.74 13.02
C PRO A 340 -3.36 19.50 11.95
N LYS A 341 -3.27 20.84 11.98
CA LYS A 341 -3.96 21.73 11.03
C LYS A 341 -2.99 22.69 10.38
N ALA A 342 -3.13 22.90 9.08
CA ALA A 342 -2.43 23.93 8.36
C ALA A 342 -2.92 25.32 8.79
N GLN A 343 -2.03 26.32 8.73
CA GLN A 343 -2.31 27.70 9.13
C GLN A 343 -3.15 28.45 8.09
N HIS A 344 -3.04 28.04 6.82
CA HIS A 344 -3.64 28.73 5.69
C HIS A 344 -4.37 27.78 4.76
N THR A 345 -5.33 28.34 4.01
CA THR A 345 -6.04 27.62 2.94
C THR A 345 -6.06 28.45 1.67
N MET A 346 -6.07 27.81 0.51
CA MET A 346 -6.16 28.41 -0.81
C MET A 346 -7.15 27.64 -1.67
N GLN A 347 -8.15 28.30 -2.22
CA GLN A 347 -9.08 27.69 -3.16
C GLN A 347 -8.44 27.60 -4.56
N VAL A 348 -8.61 26.47 -5.22
CA VAL A 348 -8.26 26.24 -6.61
C VAL A 348 -9.53 26.27 -7.43
N GLN A 349 -9.68 27.30 -8.27
CA GLN A 349 -10.87 27.51 -9.10
C GLN A 349 -10.60 27.13 -10.55
N THR A 350 -11.65 26.67 -11.24
CA THR A 350 -11.60 26.46 -12.68
C THR A 350 -11.82 27.76 -13.46
N ASN A 351 -11.17 27.89 -14.61
CA ASN A 351 -11.36 29.00 -15.54
C ASN A 351 -12.27 28.65 -16.72
N LYS A 352 -12.89 27.47 -16.71
CA LYS A 352 -13.79 26.97 -17.75
C LYS A 352 -15.03 26.34 -17.12
N SER A 353 -16.17 26.45 -17.81
CA SER A 353 -17.38 25.69 -17.52
C SER A 353 -17.42 24.43 -18.36
N GLY A 354 -17.98 23.34 -17.81
CA GLY A 354 -18.10 22.05 -18.46
C GLY A 354 -18.21 20.90 -17.47
N TYR A 355 -17.59 19.81 -17.80
CA TYR A 355 -17.48 18.62 -16.94
C TYR A 355 -16.01 18.30 -16.68
N LEU A 356 -15.69 17.88 -15.48
CA LEU A 356 -14.36 17.33 -15.20
C LEU A 356 -14.21 15.99 -15.96
N GLY A 357 -13.54 16.04 -17.11
CA GLY A 357 -13.44 14.92 -18.05
C GLY A 357 -12.39 13.89 -17.64
N SER A 358 -11.24 14.37 -17.16
CA SER A 358 -10.14 13.52 -16.67
C SER A 358 -9.33 14.23 -15.59
N MET A 359 -8.57 13.44 -14.83
CA MET A 359 -7.68 13.93 -13.78
C MET A 359 -6.34 13.18 -13.83
N GLN A 360 -5.22 13.92 -13.87
CA GLN A 360 -3.89 13.34 -13.73
C GLN A 360 -3.59 13.13 -12.25
N CYS A 361 -3.95 11.96 -11.74
CA CYS A 361 -3.95 11.66 -10.31
C CYS A 361 -2.55 11.78 -9.68
N GLU A 362 -1.49 11.40 -10.41
CA GLU A 362 -0.10 11.55 -9.98
C GLU A 362 0.27 13.02 -9.69
N HIS A 363 -0.26 13.97 -10.49
CA HIS A 363 -0.01 15.39 -10.26
C HIS A 363 -0.62 15.86 -8.92
N ILE A 364 -1.78 15.35 -8.54
CA ILE A 364 -2.41 15.66 -7.24
C ILE A 364 -1.55 15.11 -6.09
N GLY A 365 -1.06 13.88 -6.21
CA GLY A 365 -0.15 13.29 -5.23
C GLY A 365 1.15 14.09 -5.11
N THR A 366 1.76 14.46 -6.25
CA THR A 366 2.97 15.29 -6.30
C THR A 366 2.73 16.68 -5.70
N ALA A 367 1.57 17.29 -5.94
CA ALA A 367 1.20 18.56 -5.32
C ALA A 367 1.17 18.44 -3.78
N CYS A 368 0.64 17.33 -3.24
CA CYS A 368 0.66 17.06 -1.80
C CYS A 368 2.10 16.90 -1.27
N VAL A 369 2.99 16.23 -2.00
CA VAL A 369 4.42 16.12 -1.64
C VAL A 369 5.10 17.49 -1.63
N ILE A 370 4.88 18.33 -2.63
CA ILE A 370 5.41 19.70 -2.70
C ILE A 370 4.96 20.55 -1.50
N LEU A 371 3.72 20.40 -1.04
CA LEU A 371 3.22 21.07 0.16
C LEU A 371 4.01 20.67 1.41
N GLY A 372 4.59 19.48 1.43
CA GLY A 372 5.30 18.88 2.55
C GLY A 372 4.55 17.67 3.15
N GLY A 373 3.42 17.24 2.55
CA GLY A 373 2.65 16.08 2.99
C GLY A 373 3.31 14.72 2.67
N GLY A 374 4.40 14.73 1.92
CA GLY A 374 5.25 13.58 1.61
C GLY A 374 6.73 13.98 1.61
N ARG A 375 7.61 13.08 1.12
CA ARG A 375 9.06 13.29 1.07
C ARG A 375 9.54 13.39 -0.38
N GLU A 376 10.27 14.44 -0.72
CA GLU A 376 11.06 14.52 -1.95
C GLU A 376 12.42 13.80 -1.77
N ARG A 377 12.96 13.81 -0.55
CA ARG A 377 14.19 13.12 -0.14
C ARG A 377 13.93 12.31 1.13
N LYS A 378 14.68 11.25 1.32
CA LYS A 378 14.52 10.35 2.48
C LYS A 378 14.65 11.07 3.83
N GLU A 379 15.45 12.13 3.88
CA GLU A 379 15.73 12.92 5.07
C GLU A 379 14.66 13.97 5.37
N ASP A 380 13.74 14.21 4.44
CA ASP A 380 12.71 15.24 4.61
C ASP A 380 11.73 14.87 5.73
N SER A 381 11.38 15.85 6.54
CA SER A 381 10.31 15.75 7.51
C SER A 381 8.96 15.94 6.82
N VAL A 382 7.98 15.12 7.17
CA VAL A 382 6.61 15.24 6.69
C VAL A 382 5.85 16.22 7.58
N ASP A 383 5.15 17.18 6.95
CA ASP A 383 4.18 18.04 7.63
C ASP A 383 2.79 17.36 7.56
N PRO A 384 2.28 16.80 8.67
CA PRO A 384 1.01 16.08 8.66
C PRO A 384 -0.21 16.98 8.48
N ALA A 385 -0.05 18.30 8.65
CA ALA A 385 -1.13 19.28 8.63
C ALA A 385 -1.55 19.71 7.22
N VAL A 386 -0.65 19.57 6.24
CA VAL A 386 -0.88 20.02 4.87
C VAL A 386 -1.59 18.98 4.02
N GLY A 387 -2.27 19.45 2.95
CA GLY A 387 -2.95 18.53 2.03
C GLY A 387 -3.91 19.26 1.09
N ILE A 388 -4.73 18.46 0.43
CA ILE A 388 -5.67 18.91 -0.60
C ILE A 388 -7.03 18.25 -0.35
N ILE A 389 -8.10 19.03 -0.39
CA ILE A 389 -9.48 18.51 -0.41
C ILE A 389 -10.05 18.79 -1.79
N LEU A 390 -10.46 17.72 -2.49
CA LEU A 390 -11.16 17.80 -3.78
C LEU A 390 -12.65 18.07 -3.54
N HIS A 391 -13.22 19.02 -4.28
CA HIS A 391 -14.65 19.30 -4.27
C HIS A 391 -15.36 18.72 -5.48
N LYS A 392 -14.59 18.31 -6.50
CA LYS A 392 -15.09 17.76 -7.75
C LYS A 392 -14.33 16.50 -8.12
N LYS A 393 -15.03 15.56 -8.71
CA LYS A 393 -14.52 14.29 -9.22
C LYS A 393 -14.78 14.19 -10.73
N VAL A 394 -14.13 13.25 -11.39
CA VAL A 394 -14.35 12.98 -12.82
C VAL A 394 -15.83 12.67 -13.07
N GLY A 395 -16.44 13.41 -13.98
CA GLY A 395 -17.87 13.37 -14.31
C GLY A 395 -18.70 14.52 -13.71
N ASP A 396 -18.17 15.23 -12.72
CA ASP A 396 -18.89 16.36 -12.10
C ASP A 396 -18.92 17.56 -13.03
N ARG A 397 -20.03 18.28 -13.01
CA ARG A 397 -20.18 19.57 -13.68
C ARG A 397 -19.45 20.64 -12.87
N VAL A 398 -18.81 21.57 -13.59
CA VAL A 398 -18.10 22.73 -13.02
C VAL A 398 -18.46 23.98 -13.80
N ASP A 399 -18.52 25.11 -13.09
CA ASP A 399 -18.73 26.44 -13.68
C ASP A 399 -17.49 27.34 -13.47
N ILE A 400 -17.30 28.35 -14.32
CA ILE A 400 -16.19 29.29 -14.20
C ILE A 400 -16.17 29.91 -12.81
N GLY A 401 -15.00 29.91 -12.16
CA GLY A 401 -14.81 30.44 -10.81
C GLY A 401 -15.24 29.51 -9.68
N GLU A 402 -15.81 28.32 -10.01
CA GLU A 402 -16.17 27.33 -9.00
C GLU A 402 -14.92 26.67 -8.42
N PRO A 403 -14.82 26.49 -7.08
CA PRO A 403 -13.69 25.81 -6.48
C PRO A 403 -13.76 24.30 -6.79
N ILE A 404 -12.69 23.77 -7.40
CA ILE A 404 -12.50 22.34 -7.67
C ILE A 404 -11.71 21.64 -6.56
N ALA A 405 -10.90 22.40 -5.83
CA ALA A 405 -10.15 21.90 -4.67
C ALA A 405 -9.85 23.03 -3.67
N THR A 406 -9.50 22.64 -2.44
CA THR A 406 -8.90 23.52 -1.43
C THR A 406 -7.56 22.94 -1.01
N ILE A 407 -6.51 23.76 -1.07
CA ILE A 407 -5.16 23.45 -0.59
C ILE A 407 -5.01 23.95 0.84
N TYR A 408 -4.52 23.08 1.73
CA TYR A 408 -4.17 23.37 3.12
C TYR A 408 -2.64 23.45 3.21
N TYR A 409 -2.08 24.57 3.67
CA TYR A 409 -0.64 24.82 3.58
C TYR A 409 -0.08 25.67 4.72
N ASN A 410 1.26 25.57 4.89
CA ASN A 410 2.05 26.37 5.81
C ASN A 410 3.14 27.21 5.11
N SER A 411 3.27 27.11 3.77
CA SER A 411 4.23 27.83 2.94
C SER A 411 3.57 28.30 1.65
N GLU A 412 3.43 29.61 1.48
CA GLU A 412 2.83 30.24 0.30
C GLU A 412 3.54 29.86 -1.02
N PRO A 413 4.90 29.86 -1.12
CA PRO A 413 5.56 29.44 -2.36
C PRO A 413 5.28 27.98 -2.74
N LYS A 414 5.16 27.08 -1.74
CA LYS A 414 4.81 25.68 -1.98
C LYS A 414 3.34 25.55 -2.40
N ALA A 415 2.44 26.33 -1.79
CA ALA A 415 1.02 26.33 -2.13
C ALA A 415 0.79 26.77 -3.58
N GLU A 416 1.48 27.82 -4.05
CA GLU A 416 1.34 28.28 -5.44
C GLU A 416 1.83 27.24 -6.45
N ARG A 417 2.96 26.54 -6.18
CA ARG A 417 3.44 25.44 -7.02
C ARG A 417 2.43 24.28 -7.04
N ALA A 418 1.88 23.91 -5.88
CA ALA A 418 0.86 22.87 -5.76
C ALA A 418 -0.42 23.26 -6.52
N ARG A 419 -0.86 24.52 -6.42
CA ARG A 419 -2.02 25.05 -7.15
C ARG A 419 -1.87 24.88 -8.65
N GLN A 420 -0.69 25.22 -9.20
CA GLN A 420 -0.41 25.06 -10.63
C GLN A 420 -0.54 23.60 -11.08
N LEU A 421 -0.03 22.66 -10.29
CA LEU A 421 -0.17 21.22 -10.58
C LEU A 421 -1.61 20.75 -10.49
N VAL A 422 -2.38 21.18 -9.48
CA VAL A 422 -3.79 20.81 -9.32
C VAL A 422 -4.61 21.33 -10.51
N VAL A 423 -4.38 22.57 -10.94
CA VAL A 423 -5.05 23.12 -12.15
C VAL A 423 -4.65 22.33 -13.40
N ALA A 424 -3.37 22.04 -13.57
CA ALA A 424 -2.86 21.29 -14.73
C ALA A 424 -3.31 19.80 -14.74
N SER A 425 -3.70 19.25 -13.59
CA SER A 425 -4.17 17.88 -13.48
C SER A 425 -5.59 17.69 -13.98
N CYS A 426 -6.40 18.75 -14.07
CA CYS A 426 -7.82 18.71 -14.35
C CYS A 426 -8.11 19.10 -15.81
N GLU A 427 -8.70 18.23 -16.59
CA GLU A 427 -9.18 18.51 -17.94
C GLU A 427 -10.69 18.74 -17.92
N ILE A 428 -11.12 19.92 -18.38
CA ILE A 428 -12.53 20.27 -18.47
C ILE A 428 -12.98 20.08 -19.91
N SER A 429 -14.01 19.24 -20.10
CA SER A 429 -14.65 18.90 -21.37
C SER A 429 -16.06 19.50 -21.47
N GLU A 430 -16.56 19.69 -22.69
CA GLU A 430 -17.92 20.22 -22.94
C GLU A 430 -19.02 19.23 -22.55
N SER A 431 -18.72 17.93 -22.59
CA SER A 431 -19.66 16.84 -22.27
C SER A 431 -19.13 15.96 -21.13
N ALA A 432 -20.03 15.36 -20.38
CA ALA A 432 -19.69 14.36 -19.37
C ALA A 432 -18.97 13.16 -20.02
N PRO A 433 -18.04 12.49 -19.29
CA PRO A 433 -17.41 11.26 -19.77
C PRO A 433 -18.46 10.21 -20.14
N SER A 434 -18.30 9.59 -21.31
CA SER A 434 -19.27 8.62 -21.86
C SER A 434 -19.33 7.29 -21.08
N LYS A 435 -18.27 6.96 -20.33
CA LYS A 435 -18.20 5.74 -19.54
C LYS A 435 -18.25 6.07 -18.04
N LYS A 436 -19.12 5.35 -17.32
CA LYS A 436 -19.06 5.34 -15.86
C LYS A 436 -17.74 4.68 -15.44
N ARG A 437 -17.08 5.29 -14.49
CA ARG A 437 -15.83 4.77 -13.93
C ARG A 437 -16.08 3.44 -13.22
N THR A 438 -15.23 2.45 -13.45
CA THR A 438 -15.27 1.15 -12.78
C THR A 438 -14.17 1.14 -11.71
N LEU A 439 -14.57 0.98 -10.46
CA LEU A 439 -13.64 1.03 -9.33
C LEU A 439 -12.80 -0.25 -9.21
N VAL A 440 -13.41 -1.42 -9.44
CA VAL A 440 -12.74 -2.72 -9.47
C VAL A 440 -12.84 -3.28 -10.88
N HIS A 441 -11.71 -3.37 -11.56
CA HIS A 441 -11.65 -3.86 -12.95
C HIS A 441 -11.69 -5.38 -13.03
N ARG A 442 -10.97 -6.06 -12.12
CA ARG A 442 -10.81 -7.51 -12.17
C ARG A 442 -10.42 -8.07 -10.81
N VAL A 443 -10.82 -9.31 -10.53
CA VAL A 443 -10.39 -10.11 -9.38
C VAL A 443 -9.61 -11.32 -9.87
N ILE A 444 -8.47 -11.62 -9.23
CA ILE A 444 -7.54 -12.71 -9.57
C ILE A 444 -7.26 -13.54 -8.32
N GLY A 445 -7.39 -14.85 -8.42
CA GLY A 445 -7.15 -15.82 -7.34
C GLY A 445 -8.07 -17.02 -7.45
N LYS A 446 -7.75 -18.15 -6.82
CA LYS A 446 -8.57 -19.38 -6.86
C LYS A 446 -9.94 -19.21 -6.22
N SER A 447 -10.02 -18.39 -5.18
CA SER A 447 -11.28 -18.07 -4.50
C SER A 447 -12.17 -17.12 -5.32
N ALA A 448 -11.68 -16.53 -6.42
CA ALA A 448 -12.42 -15.58 -7.25
C ALA A 448 -13.55 -16.21 -8.08
N GLY A 449 -13.67 -17.55 -8.11
CA GLY A 449 -14.72 -18.27 -8.83
C GLY A 449 -15.82 -18.87 -7.93
N ALA A 450 -15.86 -18.46 -6.66
CA ALA A 450 -16.74 -19.06 -5.64
C ALA A 450 -18.00 -18.24 -5.29
N ASP A 451 -18.33 -17.17 -6.06
CA ASP A 451 -19.57 -16.38 -5.94
C ASP A 451 -20.64 -16.81 -6.93
#